data_045153b9d1e7c4813ace39a93a13ab0f
#
_entry.id   045153b9d1e7c4813ace39a93a13ab0f
#
_cell.length_a   1.000
_cell.length_b   1.000
_cell.length_c   1.000
_cell.angle_alpha   90.00
_cell.angle_beta   90.00
_cell.angle_gamma   90.00
#
_symmetry.space_group_name_H-M   'P 1'
#
loop_
_entity.id
_entity.type
_entity.pdbx_description
1 polymer ?
#
loop_
_entity_poly.entity_id
_entity_poly.type
_entity_poly.pdbx_seq_one_letter_code
_entity_poly.pdbx_strand_id
1 'polypeptide(L)'
;MLSRILALADTGAGAESESATSSATTVERTWDVIVWNDPVTPMDVVVVILRRIFGYSTGRCTQLMLRVHHEGRAVVWTGRRQRAEQYCVRLQVAGLRCTIEQAT
;
A
#
# COMPACT_ATOMS: atom_id res chain seq x y z
N MET A 1 10.27 16.17 21.54
CA MET A 1 9.83 15.54 21.79
C MET A 1 9.74 14.81 21.50
N LEU A 2 9.66 14.72 20.92
CA LEU A 2 9.20 13.85 20.94
C LEU A 2 9.05 13.23 20.40
N SER A 3 9.22 13.34 19.94
CA SER A 3 8.71 12.59 19.82
C SER A 3 8.73 11.97 19.44
N ARG A 4 8.95 12.21 19.14
CA ARG A 4 8.65 11.52 19.16
C ARG A 4 8.60 10.73 19.09
N ILE A 5 8.84 10.96 18.78
CA ILE A 5 8.51 10.22 19.09
C ILE A 5 8.70 9.47 19.02
N LEU A 6 9.07 9.65 18.76
CA LEU A 6 8.87 8.91 19.16
C LEU A 6 9.02 8.14 19.13
N ALA A 7 9.37 8.30 18.84
CA ALA A 7 9.09 7.63 19.22
C ALA A 7 9.27 6.92 19.38
N LEU A 8 9.80 7.02 19.07
CA LEU A 8 9.59 6.41 19.61
C LEU A 8 9.58 5.62 19.62
N ALA A 9 9.83 5.81 19.36
CA ALA A 9 9.40 5.19 19.74
C ALA A 9 9.34 4.50 19.73
N ASP A 10 9.80 4.49 19.60
CA ASP A 10 9.38 3.94 19.90
C ASP A 10 9.31 3.15 19.92
N THR A 11 9.59 3.38 19.67
CA THR A 11 9.21 2.85 20.03
C THR A 11 8.89 2.27 20.18
N GLY A 12 9.34 2.26 20.29
CA GLY A 12 8.65 2.02 20.63
C GLY A 12 8.39 1.52 20.79
N ALA A 13 8.30 1.89 20.44
CA ALA A 13 7.59 1.70 20.79
C ALA A 13 7.19 1.59 20.90
N GLY A 14 7.54 1.65 21.18
CA GLY A 14 6.73 1.85 21.42
C GLY A 14 6.45 1.76 21.47
N ALA A 15 6.11 2.33 21.12
CA ALA A 15 5.39 2.48 21.38
C ALA A 15 5.12 2.49 21.49
N GLU A 16 5.02 2.81 21.56
CA GLU A 16 4.29 3.02 21.85
C GLU A 16 3.88 2.93 22.08
N SER A 17 3.98 3.17 22.21
CA SER A 17 3.23 3.31 22.58
C SER A 17 2.94 3.36 22.89
N GLU A 18 2.65 3.75 23.04
CA GLU A 18 1.95 3.98 23.46
C GLU A 18 1.44 3.93 23.78
N SER A 19 1.43 4.08 24.15
CA SER A 19 0.62 4.24 24.49
C SER A 19 0.04 4.39 24.84
N ALA A 20 -0.29 4.57 25.43
CA ALA A 20 -1.09 4.81 25.57
C ALA A 20 -1.53 5.09 25.75
N THR A 21 -1.84 5.27 25.98
CA THR A 21 -2.52 5.61 25.93
C THR A 21 -2.96 6.00 25.79
N SER A 22 -3.26 6.11 26.03
CA SER A 22 -3.86 6.58 25.67
C SER A 22 -4.25 6.81 25.30
N SER A 23 -4.36 6.55 26.17
CA SER A 23 -5.26 6.78 25.54
C SER A 23 -5.58 7.71 24.62
N ALA A 24 -5.37 8.57 24.71
CA ALA A 24 -5.56 9.38 23.53
C ALA A 24 -5.03 8.63 22.36
N THR A 25 -5.84 7.89 21.83
CA THR A 25 -5.45 7.05 20.75
C THR A 25 -5.43 7.87 19.51
N THR A 26 -4.27 8.08 18.98
CA THR A 26 -4.14 8.61 17.64
C THR A 26 -4.57 7.52 16.70
N VAL A 27 -5.66 7.75 16.00
CA VAL A 27 -6.09 6.82 14.96
C VAL A 27 -5.10 6.93 13.81
N GLU A 28 -4.36 5.87 13.59
CA GLU A 28 -3.42 5.82 12.50
C GLU A 28 -4.18 5.68 11.19
N ARG A 29 -3.94 6.60 10.26
CA ARG A 29 -4.60 6.57 8.96
C ARG A 29 -3.96 5.55 8.07
N THR A 30 -4.77 4.93 7.24
CA THR A 30 -4.29 3.98 6.25
C THR A 30 -4.08 4.66 4.90
N TRP A 31 -3.31 4.00 4.05
CA TRP A 31 -2.94 4.50 2.74
C TRP A 31 -3.19 3.42 1.70
N ASP A 32 -3.76 3.83 0.60
CA ASP A 32 -4.06 2.94 -0.52
C ASP A 32 -2.91 2.96 -1.50
N VAL A 33 -2.52 1.79 -1.96
CA VAL A 33 -1.61 1.63 -3.10
C VAL A 33 -2.49 1.45 -4.33
N ILE A 34 -2.35 2.33 -5.31
CA ILE A 34 -3.22 2.38 -6.48
C ILE A 34 -2.41 2.11 -7.73
N VAL A 35 -2.83 1.11 -8.49
CA VAL A 35 -2.27 0.82 -9.81
C VAL A 35 -3.16 1.45 -10.86
N TRP A 36 -2.55 2.18 -11.78
CA TRP A 36 -3.26 2.89 -12.85
C TRP A 36 -3.12 2.13 -14.15
N ASN A 37 -4.14 2.20 -14.96
CA ASN A 37 -4.12 1.59 -16.29
C ASN A 37 -3.00 2.20 -17.12
N ASP A 38 -2.26 1.33 -17.79
CA ASP A 38 -1.18 1.69 -18.67
C ASP A 38 -1.32 0.87 -19.96
N PRO A 39 -1.66 1.50 -21.08
CA PRO A 39 -1.88 0.74 -22.30
C PRO A 39 -0.64 0.04 -22.83
N VAL A 40 0.54 0.38 -22.32
CA VAL A 40 1.79 -0.25 -22.77
C VAL A 40 2.02 -1.59 -22.10
N THR A 41 1.58 -1.75 -20.85
CA THR A 41 1.84 -2.98 -20.09
C THR A 41 0.75 -4.00 -20.38
N PRO A 42 1.12 -5.20 -20.90
CA PRO A 42 0.14 -6.25 -21.14
C PRO A 42 -0.57 -6.69 -19.86
N MET A 43 -1.84 -7.09 -19.99
CA MET A 43 -2.66 -7.48 -18.82
C MET A 43 -2.10 -8.68 -18.09
N ASP A 44 -1.56 -9.67 -18.80
CA ASP A 44 -0.98 -10.86 -18.18
C ASP A 44 0.28 -10.50 -17.36
N VAL A 45 1.03 -9.51 -17.79
CA VAL A 45 2.20 -9.03 -17.06
C VAL A 45 1.77 -8.38 -15.75
N VAL A 46 0.68 -7.62 -15.76
CA VAL A 46 0.14 -7.02 -14.53
C VAL A 46 -0.19 -8.10 -13.50
N VAL A 47 -0.82 -9.19 -13.93
CA VAL A 47 -1.16 -10.31 -13.05
C VAL A 47 0.10 -10.92 -12.43
N VAL A 48 1.13 -11.14 -13.24
CA VAL A 48 2.39 -11.72 -12.76
C VAL A 48 3.05 -10.81 -11.72
N ILE A 49 3.07 -9.51 -11.99
CA ILE A 49 3.70 -8.55 -11.08
C ILE A 49 2.95 -8.50 -9.75
N LEU A 50 1.64 -8.39 -9.77
CA LEU A 50 0.84 -8.36 -8.55
C LEU A 50 1.03 -9.63 -7.73
N ARG A 51 1.08 -10.76 -8.41
CA ARG A 51 1.27 -12.04 -7.73
C ARG A 51 2.64 -12.13 -7.07
N ARG A 52 3.68 -11.67 -7.75
CA ARG A 52 5.04 -11.69 -7.20
C ARG A 52 5.19 -10.79 -5.99
N ILE A 53 4.64 -9.59 -6.08
CA ILE A 53 4.87 -8.58 -5.05
C ILE A 53 4.02 -8.84 -3.81
N PHE A 54 2.76 -9.21 -4.00
CA PHE A 54 1.83 -9.35 -2.88
C PHE A 54 1.59 -10.80 -2.47
N GLY A 55 1.86 -11.76 -3.34
CA GLY A 55 1.57 -13.17 -3.06
C GLY A 55 0.08 -13.49 -3.13
N TYR A 56 -0.72 -12.64 -3.74
CA TYR A 56 -2.15 -12.91 -3.90
C TYR A 56 -2.38 -14.10 -4.83
N SER A 57 -3.56 -14.71 -4.69
CA SER A 57 -3.97 -15.77 -5.61
C SER A 57 -4.06 -15.25 -7.04
N THR A 58 -3.94 -16.15 -8.00
CA THR A 58 -4.10 -15.79 -9.42
C THR A 58 -5.45 -15.16 -9.66
N GLY A 59 -6.52 -15.73 -9.05
CA GLY A 59 -7.87 -15.19 -9.19
C GLY A 59 -7.98 -13.76 -8.71
N ARG A 60 -7.40 -13.45 -7.55
CA ARG A 60 -7.43 -12.08 -7.02
C ARG A 60 -6.65 -11.13 -7.89
N CYS A 61 -5.47 -11.55 -8.35
CA CYS A 61 -4.65 -10.71 -9.23
C CYS A 61 -5.38 -10.44 -10.54
N THR A 62 -6.06 -11.44 -11.07
CA THR A 62 -6.86 -11.27 -12.30
C THR A 62 -8.00 -10.27 -12.08
N GLN A 63 -8.71 -10.36 -10.97
CA GLN A 63 -9.77 -9.40 -10.65
C GLN A 63 -9.23 -7.99 -10.54
N LEU A 64 -8.10 -7.81 -9.87
CA LEU A 64 -7.48 -6.49 -9.75
C LEU A 64 -7.04 -5.95 -11.11
N MET A 65 -6.44 -6.79 -11.94
CA MET A 65 -6.02 -6.43 -13.28
C MET A 65 -7.21 -5.99 -14.13
N LEU A 66 -8.31 -6.74 -14.07
CA LEU A 66 -9.52 -6.38 -14.81
C LEU A 66 -10.10 -5.05 -14.33
N ARG A 67 -10.05 -4.80 -13.03
CA ARG A 67 -10.51 -3.52 -12.49
C ARG A 67 -9.64 -2.37 -12.98
N VAL A 68 -8.34 -2.54 -12.97
CA VAL A 68 -7.41 -1.53 -13.52
C VAL A 68 -7.75 -1.25 -14.97
N HIS A 69 -7.97 -2.31 -15.75
CA HIS A 69 -8.24 -2.17 -17.18
C HIS A 69 -9.59 -1.50 -17.46
N HIS A 70 -10.65 -1.91 -16.74
CA HIS A 70 -12.00 -1.43 -17.02
C HIS A 70 -12.32 -0.10 -16.35
N GLU A 71 -11.79 0.12 -15.14
CA GLU A 71 -12.10 1.32 -14.37
C GLU A 71 -10.99 2.37 -14.41
N GLY A 72 -9.87 2.03 -15.02
CA GLY A 72 -8.75 2.94 -15.13
C GLY A 72 -7.78 2.90 -13.97
N ARG A 73 -8.18 2.37 -12.82
CA ARG A 73 -7.33 2.22 -11.64
C ARG A 73 -7.94 1.22 -10.68
N ALA A 74 -7.12 0.71 -9.77
CA ALA A 74 -7.60 -0.13 -8.69
C ALA A 74 -6.70 -0.01 -7.47
N VAL A 75 -7.32 -0.06 -6.29
CA VAL A 75 -6.58 -0.17 -5.04
C VAL A 75 -6.14 -1.62 -4.90
N VAL A 76 -4.83 -1.84 -4.85
CA VAL A 76 -4.28 -3.21 -4.78
C VAL A 76 -3.83 -3.59 -3.38
N TRP A 77 -3.65 -2.61 -2.49
CA TRP A 77 -3.24 -2.84 -1.12
C TRP A 77 -3.55 -1.61 -0.26
N THR A 78 -3.86 -1.84 1.00
CA THR A 78 -4.12 -0.77 1.95
C THR A 78 -3.44 -1.08 3.27
N GLY A 79 -2.83 -0.09 3.87
CA GLY A 79 -2.17 -0.24 5.17
C GLY A 79 -1.39 1.00 5.54
N ARG A 80 -0.37 0.82 6.35
CA ARG A 80 0.45 1.92 6.84
C ARG A 80 1.19 2.59 5.69
N ARG A 81 1.38 3.90 5.84
CA ARG A 81 2.02 4.71 4.80
C ARG A 81 3.39 4.16 4.38
N GLN A 82 4.23 3.81 5.36
CA GLN A 82 5.57 3.34 5.05
C GLN A 82 5.55 2.08 4.17
N ARG A 83 4.67 1.13 4.50
CA ARG A 83 4.52 -0.08 3.70
C ARG A 83 3.92 0.23 2.34
N ALA A 84 2.97 1.16 2.27
CA ALA A 84 2.39 1.59 1.01
C ALA A 84 3.45 2.16 0.08
N GLU A 85 4.33 3.01 0.62
CA GLU A 85 5.43 3.59 -0.15
C GLU A 85 6.36 2.50 -0.69
N GLN A 86 6.69 1.52 0.14
CA GLN A 86 7.57 0.42 -0.27
C GLN A 86 6.95 -0.40 -1.40
N TYR A 87 5.67 -0.73 -1.29
CA TYR A 87 4.98 -1.47 -2.34
C TYR A 87 4.89 -0.66 -3.62
N CYS A 88 4.59 0.64 -3.49
CA CYS A 88 4.51 1.51 -4.67
C CYS A 88 5.83 1.54 -5.42
N VAL A 89 6.94 1.69 -4.71
CA VAL A 89 8.27 1.67 -5.33
C VAL A 89 8.52 0.35 -6.05
N ARG A 90 8.19 -0.77 -5.40
CA ARG A 90 8.39 -2.09 -6.00
C ARG A 90 7.56 -2.28 -7.27
N LEU A 91 6.32 -1.80 -7.25
CA LEU A 91 5.45 -1.85 -8.43
C LEU A 91 6.00 -0.97 -9.56
N GLN A 92 6.49 0.22 -9.22
CA GLN A 92 7.07 1.13 -10.21
C GLN A 92 8.34 0.54 -10.83
N VAL A 93 9.20 -0.06 -10.02
CA VAL A 93 10.40 -0.73 -10.52
C VAL A 93 10.04 -1.89 -11.44
N ALA A 94 8.94 -2.56 -11.16
CA ALA A 94 8.46 -3.66 -12.02
C ALA A 94 7.81 -3.16 -13.32
N GLY A 95 7.57 -1.85 -13.44
CA GLY A 95 7.07 -1.25 -14.67
C GLY A 95 5.61 -0.81 -14.62
N LEU A 96 4.96 -0.85 -13.47
CA LEU A 96 3.57 -0.41 -13.36
C LEU A 96 3.50 1.04 -12.93
N ARG A 97 2.44 1.73 -13.35
CA ARG A 97 2.13 3.07 -12.87
C ARG A 97 1.41 2.93 -11.54
N CYS A 98 1.99 3.50 -10.52
CA CYS A 98 1.48 3.34 -9.16
C CYS A 98 1.62 4.62 -8.37
N THR A 99 0.61 4.92 -7.57
CA THR A 99 0.62 6.03 -6.62
C THR A 99 0.09 5.54 -5.29
N ILE A 100 0.25 6.37 -4.26
CA ILE A 100 -0.40 6.13 -2.97
C ILE A 100 -1.32 7.30 -2.65
N GLU A 101 -2.43 7.01 -1.98
CA GLU A 101 -3.38 8.02 -1.52
C GLU A 101 -3.83 7.67 -0.13
N GLN A 102 -4.09 8.68 0.69
CA GLN A 102 -4.66 8.45 1.99
C GLN A 102 -6.06 7.86 1.82
N ALA A 103 -6.32 6.75 2.48
CA ALA A 103 -7.64 6.11 2.40
C ALA A 103 -8.68 6.93 3.13
N THR A 104 -9.88 6.99 2.60
CA THR A 104 -11.00 7.72 3.20
C THR A 104 -11.82 6.84 4.12
#